data_f3ffefa4c4d9ef98a8e542b20f254bc5
#
_entry.id   f3ffefa4c4d9ef98a8e542b20f254bc5
#
_cell.length_a   1.000
_cell.length_b   1.000
_cell.length_c   1.000
_cell.angle_alpha   90.00
_cell.angle_beta   90.00
_cell.angle_gamma   90.00
#
_symmetry.space_group_name_H-M   'P 1'
#
loop_
_entity.id
_entity.type
_entity.pdbx_description
1 polymer ?
#
loop_
_entity_poly.entity_id
_entity_poly.type
_entity_poly.pdbx_seq_one_letter_code
_entity_poly.pdbx_strand_id
1 'polypeptide(L)'
;PSQGKCIIDKPVSDVIVNSNNDINSRALYFHIPFCETICTFCPFTKGGYKGETVINNYTDALIKEIELKANFVDYQAVPVRAIFFGGGTPSLLSPSNILKIGEAIHKHFKVASNCEFSFEIEIKSLTEEKVIAMKEIGVTHPRFGLQTFNQEWRKLFNLTSTYEHIKFAASILNANFKYVLFDILYGMNGQDEEEIIKDLEMAVSLGTSNIDIYPIDNVVTQVKLHKAIKNRGLGFTTATRKFSMNMLIDAYMRSKGFMPHNGHGYIRTPNVTSDIVTDEYSFVYHEHVYGYSDFDLHGFGVNAVTSIREHVITNFSNRNAYITAVNSEKMPANVSKHSPILDEIKPIILRLPYHGLVNKSLIKMDFVPKSIFSKLDILLSNDLIVENNDSWQLTKLGWYWYINIMFWLMPEEDQRILKAFIAEKLNETGRFIAKKELVYV
;
A
#
# COMPACT_ATOMS: atom_id res chain seq x y z
N PRO A 1 -13.88 2.68 -5.01
CA PRO A 1 -15.27 3.12 -4.84
C PRO A 1 -16.15 1.89 -4.87
N SER A 2 -16.68 1.49 -3.72
CA SER A 2 -17.52 0.32 -3.64
C SER A 2 -18.97 0.69 -3.88
N GLN A 3 -19.66 -0.14 -4.66
CA GLN A 3 -21.10 -0.07 -4.78
C GLN A 3 -21.74 -0.05 -3.39
N GLY A 4 -22.69 0.85 -3.20
CA GLY A 4 -23.44 0.94 -1.96
C GLY A 4 -22.68 1.56 -0.78
N LYS A 5 -21.49 2.12 -1.00
CA LYS A 5 -20.86 2.95 0.02
C LYS A 5 -21.67 4.23 0.20
N CYS A 6 -22.39 4.34 1.29
CA CYS A 6 -23.15 5.54 1.64
C CYS A 6 -22.60 6.14 2.93
N ILE A 7 -22.53 7.46 2.96
CA ILE A 7 -22.27 8.19 4.21
C ILE A 7 -23.50 7.98 5.10
N ILE A 8 -23.25 7.60 6.34
CA ILE A 8 -24.31 7.42 7.34
C ILE A 8 -24.11 8.42 8.46
N ASP A 9 -25.20 8.96 8.95
CA ASP A 9 -25.23 9.83 10.14
C ASP A 9 -25.18 8.96 11.40
N LYS A 10 -23.99 8.42 11.68
CA LYS A 10 -23.71 7.59 12.85
C LYS A 10 -22.44 8.08 13.51
N PRO A 11 -22.43 8.30 14.84
CA PRO A 11 -21.22 8.66 15.55
C PRO A 11 -20.12 7.62 15.37
N VAL A 12 -18.88 8.08 15.20
CA VAL A 12 -17.71 7.18 15.08
C VAL A 12 -17.59 6.26 16.29
N SER A 13 -17.89 6.78 17.50
CA SER A 13 -17.90 6.02 18.74
C SER A 13 -18.78 4.77 18.69
N ASP A 14 -19.98 4.89 18.10
CA ASP A 14 -20.95 3.80 18.02
C ASP A 14 -20.54 2.68 17.04
N VAL A 15 -19.60 2.99 16.15
CA VAL A 15 -19.00 1.99 15.24
C VAL A 15 -17.82 1.31 15.90
N ILE A 16 -16.90 2.09 16.45
CA ILE A 16 -15.63 1.55 16.97
C ILE A 16 -15.79 0.78 18.30
N VAL A 17 -16.83 1.07 19.09
CA VAL A 17 -17.08 0.37 20.36
C VAL A 17 -17.23 -1.14 20.21
N ASN A 18 -17.70 -1.59 19.06
CA ASN A 18 -17.88 -3.00 18.74
C ASN A 18 -16.75 -3.59 17.89
N SER A 19 -15.65 -2.87 17.69
CA SER A 19 -14.58 -3.30 16.77
C SER A 19 -13.80 -4.53 17.25
N ASN A 20 -13.93 -4.92 18.52
CA ASN A 20 -13.27 -6.14 19.03
C ASN A 20 -14.09 -7.42 18.79
N ASN A 21 -15.36 -7.30 18.38
CA ASN A 21 -16.23 -8.46 18.21
C ASN A 21 -15.83 -9.28 16.98
N ASP A 22 -15.53 -10.57 17.20
CA ASP A 22 -15.14 -11.54 16.17
C ASP A 22 -13.92 -11.09 15.31
N ILE A 23 -13.01 -10.31 15.89
CA ILE A 23 -11.75 -9.90 15.26
C ILE A 23 -10.60 -10.65 15.90
N ASN A 24 -9.83 -11.36 15.09
CA ASN A 24 -8.69 -12.16 15.52
C ASN A 24 -7.37 -11.40 15.43
N SER A 25 -7.30 -10.41 14.54
CA SER A 25 -6.07 -9.69 14.27
C SER A 25 -6.34 -8.27 13.78
N ARG A 26 -5.46 -7.34 14.15
CA ARG A 26 -5.56 -5.91 13.84
C ARG A 26 -4.32 -5.37 13.19
N ALA A 27 -4.52 -4.47 12.20
CA ALA A 27 -3.47 -3.59 11.70
C ALA A 27 -3.73 -2.14 12.09
N LEU A 28 -2.65 -1.38 12.26
CA LEU A 28 -2.70 0.07 12.50
C LEU A 28 -2.03 0.80 11.34
N TYR A 29 -2.64 1.90 10.90
CA TYR A 29 -2.09 2.81 9.92
C TYR A 29 -1.95 4.21 10.50
N PHE A 30 -0.75 4.77 10.45
CA PHE A 30 -0.46 6.14 10.88
C PHE A 30 -0.09 6.99 9.68
N HIS A 31 -0.90 8.02 9.40
CA HIS A 31 -0.69 8.91 8.26
C HIS A 31 0.08 10.16 8.66
N ILE A 32 1.24 10.37 8.04
CA ILE A 32 2.08 11.56 8.26
C ILE A 32 2.06 12.41 6.98
N PRO A 33 1.25 13.49 6.92
CA PRO A 33 0.93 14.20 5.68
C PRO A 33 1.96 15.28 5.27
N PHE A 34 3.24 15.08 5.53
CA PHE A 34 4.28 16.04 5.23
C PHE A 34 5.26 15.52 4.21
N CYS A 35 5.67 16.35 3.25
CA CYS A 35 6.77 16.08 2.32
C CYS A 35 7.63 17.32 2.18
N GLU A 36 8.95 17.15 2.19
CA GLU A 36 9.87 18.23 1.85
C GLU A 36 9.78 18.54 0.34
N THR A 37 9.74 17.49 -0.47
CA THR A 37 9.61 17.58 -1.92
C THR A 37 8.41 16.75 -2.38
N ILE A 38 7.53 17.33 -3.22
CA ILE A 38 6.36 16.63 -3.74
C ILE A 38 6.72 15.98 -5.08
N CYS A 39 6.69 14.66 -5.12
CA CYS A 39 6.92 13.88 -6.33
C CYS A 39 5.74 14.01 -7.30
N THR A 40 6.05 14.10 -8.62
CA THR A 40 5.03 14.36 -9.66
C THR A 40 4.15 13.14 -9.97
N PHE A 41 4.56 11.95 -9.59
CA PHE A 41 3.81 10.69 -9.78
C PHE A 41 2.96 10.29 -8.55
N CYS A 42 3.19 10.90 -7.38
CA CYS A 42 2.63 10.43 -6.12
C CYS A 42 1.12 10.72 -6.00
N PRO A 43 0.27 9.68 -5.77
CA PRO A 43 -1.17 9.83 -5.62
C PRO A 43 -1.64 10.14 -4.19
N PHE A 44 -0.77 9.97 -3.20
CA PHE A 44 -1.16 9.99 -1.79
C PHE A 44 -1.47 11.40 -1.27
N THR A 45 -2.28 11.46 -0.20
CA THR A 45 -2.58 12.71 0.53
C THR A 45 -1.33 13.24 1.20
N LYS A 46 -0.91 14.42 0.82
CA LYS A 46 0.33 15.05 1.27
C LYS A 46 0.22 16.57 1.29
N GLY A 47 1.11 17.19 2.04
CA GLY A 47 1.28 18.65 2.07
C GLY A 47 2.75 19.01 2.22
N GLY A 48 3.11 20.20 1.77
CA GLY A 48 4.48 20.70 1.93
C GLY A 48 4.87 20.83 3.40
N TYR A 49 6.14 20.55 3.67
CA TYR A 49 6.76 20.81 4.96
C TYR A 49 6.73 22.32 5.27
N LYS A 50 6.24 22.69 6.45
CA LYS A 50 6.06 24.07 6.88
C LYS A 50 6.77 24.37 8.22
N GLY A 51 7.79 23.63 8.55
CA GLY A 51 8.54 23.80 9.77
C GLY A 51 8.16 22.84 10.90
N GLU A 52 9.06 22.72 11.86
CA GLU A 52 9.00 21.74 12.92
C GLU A 52 7.80 21.95 13.86
N THR A 53 7.45 23.19 14.18
CA THR A 53 6.26 23.50 15.00
C THR A 53 4.98 22.91 14.43
N VAL A 54 4.81 22.91 13.10
CA VAL A 54 3.62 22.33 12.45
C VAL A 54 3.60 20.82 12.57
N ILE A 55 4.75 20.17 12.49
CA ILE A 55 4.88 18.73 12.70
C ILE A 55 4.60 18.37 14.16
N ASN A 56 5.15 19.13 15.11
CA ASN A 56 4.94 18.90 16.54
C ASN A 56 3.45 19.00 16.91
N ASN A 57 2.76 20.07 16.47
CA ASN A 57 1.32 20.22 16.70
C ASN A 57 0.50 19.09 16.07
N TYR A 58 0.94 18.57 14.93
CA TYR A 58 0.29 17.42 14.30
C TYR A 58 0.54 16.13 15.08
N THR A 59 1.77 15.92 15.55
CA THR A 59 2.15 14.76 16.37
C THR A 59 1.31 14.72 17.66
N ASP A 60 1.18 15.85 18.35
CA ASP A 60 0.39 15.94 19.58
C ASP A 60 -1.10 15.63 19.28
N ALA A 61 -1.64 16.13 18.17
CA ALA A 61 -3.00 15.80 17.75
C ALA A 61 -3.16 14.31 17.38
N LEU A 62 -2.16 13.70 16.75
CA LEU A 62 -2.18 12.27 16.41
C LEU A 62 -2.21 11.39 17.67
N ILE A 63 -1.40 11.72 18.68
CA ILE A 63 -1.38 11.04 19.97
C ILE A 63 -2.74 11.21 20.66
N LYS A 64 -3.29 12.42 20.66
CA LYS A 64 -4.60 12.68 21.25
C LYS A 64 -5.72 11.90 20.54
N GLU A 65 -5.63 11.69 19.21
CA GLU A 65 -6.58 10.82 18.49
C GLU A 65 -6.51 9.37 18.98
N ILE A 66 -5.29 8.84 19.24
CA ILE A 66 -5.11 7.51 19.81
C ILE A 66 -5.84 7.42 21.15
N GLU A 67 -5.61 8.39 22.04
CA GLU A 67 -6.24 8.46 23.36
C GLU A 67 -7.77 8.57 23.28
N LEU A 68 -8.28 9.43 22.39
CA LEU A 68 -9.72 9.57 22.18
C LEU A 68 -10.37 8.26 21.71
N LYS A 69 -9.76 7.54 20.78
CA LYS A 69 -10.28 6.25 20.31
C LYS A 69 -10.19 5.18 21.38
N ALA A 70 -9.12 5.19 22.19
CA ALA A 70 -8.94 4.26 23.31
C ALA A 70 -9.99 4.39 24.41
N ASN A 71 -10.71 5.52 24.51
CA ASN A 71 -11.85 5.66 25.41
C ASN A 71 -13.07 4.83 24.98
N PHE A 72 -13.15 4.38 23.75
CA PHE A 72 -14.28 3.62 23.20
C PHE A 72 -13.93 2.18 22.84
N VAL A 73 -12.64 1.85 22.66
CA VAL A 73 -12.14 0.53 22.27
C VAL A 73 -11.06 0.07 23.23
N ASP A 74 -11.23 -1.11 23.79
CA ASP A 74 -10.14 -1.79 24.46
C ASP A 74 -9.16 -2.36 23.40
N TYR A 75 -8.15 -1.57 23.07
CA TYR A 75 -7.12 -1.97 22.11
C TYR A 75 -6.16 -3.05 22.64
N GLN A 76 -6.24 -3.40 23.94
CA GLN A 76 -5.49 -4.53 24.51
C GLN A 76 -6.18 -5.88 24.25
N ALA A 77 -7.45 -5.89 23.85
CA ALA A 77 -8.20 -7.12 23.63
C ALA A 77 -7.76 -7.90 22.36
N VAL A 78 -7.39 -7.19 21.29
CA VAL A 78 -7.02 -7.79 20.01
C VAL A 78 -5.56 -7.54 19.68
N PRO A 79 -4.75 -8.56 19.31
CA PRO A 79 -3.34 -8.37 19.00
C PRO A 79 -3.14 -7.58 17.71
N VAL A 80 -2.22 -6.60 17.74
CA VAL A 80 -1.77 -5.84 16.57
C VAL A 80 -0.66 -6.62 15.88
N ARG A 81 -0.90 -7.06 14.67
CA ARG A 81 0.03 -7.85 13.86
C ARG A 81 0.79 -7.03 12.82
N ALA A 82 0.25 -5.86 12.47
CA ALA A 82 0.92 -4.94 11.57
C ALA A 82 0.73 -3.48 12.00
N ILE A 83 1.79 -2.70 11.90
CA ILE A 83 1.78 -1.24 12.07
C ILE A 83 2.43 -0.64 10.82
N PHE A 84 1.80 0.37 10.23
CA PHE A 84 2.31 1.02 9.03
C PHE A 84 2.31 2.54 9.20
N PHE A 85 3.48 3.14 9.16
CA PHE A 85 3.65 4.58 9.06
C PHE A 85 3.86 4.97 7.59
N GLY A 86 2.93 5.74 7.05
CA GLY A 86 2.95 6.13 5.65
C GLY A 86 2.34 7.49 5.38
N GLY A 87 2.06 7.73 4.11
CA GLY A 87 1.33 8.89 3.61
C GLY A 87 2.16 9.89 2.83
N GLY A 88 2.68 10.92 3.48
CA GLY A 88 3.66 11.84 2.90
C GLY A 88 5.07 11.31 3.15
N THR A 89 5.64 11.68 4.30
CA THR A 89 7.01 11.31 4.67
C THR A 89 7.14 11.17 6.19
N PRO A 90 6.92 9.99 6.76
CA PRO A 90 7.07 9.76 8.20
C PRO A 90 8.46 10.11 8.74
N SER A 91 9.52 9.94 7.96
CA SER A 91 10.88 10.31 8.36
C SER A 91 11.16 11.82 8.47
N LEU A 92 10.17 12.68 8.18
CA LEU A 92 10.24 14.10 8.56
C LEU A 92 9.95 14.34 10.04
N LEU A 93 9.39 13.37 10.76
CA LEU A 93 9.30 13.43 12.21
C LEU A 93 10.70 13.52 12.82
N SER A 94 10.84 14.34 13.88
CA SER A 94 12.06 14.33 14.68
C SER A 94 12.17 13.02 15.48
N PRO A 95 13.38 12.61 15.93
CA PRO A 95 13.53 11.45 16.81
C PRO A 95 12.60 11.51 18.03
N SER A 96 12.46 12.68 18.65
CA SER A 96 11.54 12.88 19.79
C SER A 96 10.07 12.61 19.42
N ASN A 97 9.61 13.05 18.24
CA ASN A 97 8.25 12.80 17.80
C ASN A 97 8.01 11.31 17.46
N ILE A 98 9.00 10.63 16.88
CA ILE A 98 8.95 9.18 16.63
C ILE A 98 8.76 8.45 17.95
N LEU A 99 9.58 8.77 18.97
CA LEU A 99 9.51 8.17 20.30
C LEU A 99 8.17 8.43 20.99
N LYS A 100 7.66 9.67 20.98
CA LYS A 100 6.36 10.02 21.58
C LYS A 100 5.20 9.20 20.97
N ILE A 101 5.17 9.05 19.65
CA ILE A 101 4.13 8.24 19.01
C ILE A 101 4.31 6.77 19.37
N GLY A 102 5.55 6.27 19.40
CA GLY A 102 5.88 4.90 19.83
C GLY A 102 5.41 4.60 21.24
N GLU A 103 5.67 5.51 22.19
CA GLU A 103 5.18 5.41 23.59
C GLU A 103 3.65 5.30 23.64
N ALA A 104 2.93 6.15 22.88
CA ALA A 104 1.48 6.10 22.80
C ALA A 104 0.98 4.76 22.22
N ILE A 105 1.66 4.23 21.19
CA ILE A 105 1.34 2.93 20.63
C ILE A 105 1.50 1.82 21.66
N HIS A 106 2.65 1.72 22.30
CA HIS A 106 2.91 0.66 23.30
C HIS A 106 2.05 0.78 24.55
N LYS A 107 1.63 1.98 24.91
CA LYS A 107 0.71 2.23 26.03
C LYS A 107 -0.69 1.72 25.74
N HIS A 108 -1.21 1.94 24.54
CA HIS A 108 -2.62 1.71 24.24
C HIS A 108 -2.89 0.40 23.50
N PHE A 109 -1.95 -0.15 22.72
CA PHE A 109 -2.18 -1.31 21.89
C PHE A 109 -1.43 -2.56 22.34
N LYS A 110 -2.05 -3.73 22.16
CA LYS A 110 -1.42 -5.04 22.37
C LYS A 110 -0.58 -5.39 21.13
N VAL A 111 0.61 -4.84 21.06
CA VAL A 111 1.53 -5.13 19.92
C VAL A 111 2.05 -6.56 20.06
N ALA A 112 1.81 -7.39 19.04
CA ALA A 112 2.27 -8.78 19.02
C ALA A 112 3.80 -8.85 18.89
N SER A 113 4.43 -9.87 19.49
CA SER A 113 5.89 -10.04 19.44
C SER A 113 6.45 -10.22 18.03
N ASN A 114 5.62 -10.71 17.10
CA ASN A 114 5.93 -10.86 15.67
C ASN A 114 5.22 -9.80 14.81
N CYS A 115 4.93 -8.62 15.37
CA CYS A 115 4.32 -7.52 14.64
C CYS A 115 5.23 -7.02 13.51
N GLU A 116 4.70 -6.92 12.31
CA GLU A 116 5.35 -6.19 11.22
C GLU A 116 5.17 -4.69 11.47
N PHE A 117 6.27 -3.98 11.72
CA PHE A 117 6.24 -2.54 11.89
C PHE A 117 6.97 -1.85 10.74
N SER A 118 6.19 -1.43 9.74
CA SER A 118 6.66 -0.74 8.53
C SER A 118 6.72 0.78 8.73
N PHE A 119 7.81 1.41 8.25
CA PHE A 119 8.02 2.85 8.36
C PHE A 119 8.58 3.42 7.05
N GLU A 120 7.83 4.31 6.41
CA GLU A 120 8.24 4.96 5.16
C GLU A 120 9.26 6.08 5.40
N ILE A 121 10.28 6.11 4.56
CA ILE A 121 11.44 6.98 4.68
C ILE A 121 11.64 7.75 3.37
N GLU A 122 11.85 9.06 3.48
CA GLU A 122 12.46 9.85 2.44
C GLU A 122 13.96 9.85 2.67
N ILE A 123 14.72 9.46 1.63
CA ILE A 123 16.15 9.15 1.74
C ILE A 123 16.99 10.29 2.34
N LYS A 124 16.71 11.56 1.94
CA LYS A 124 17.47 12.72 2.43
C LYS A 124 17.19 13.08 3.88
N SER A 125 16.01 12.75 4.38
CA SER A 125 15.60 13.07 5.75
C SER A 125 16.11 12.06 6.79
N LEU A 126 16.74 10.95 6.34
CA LEU A 126 17.23 9.89 7.22
C LEU A 126 18.51 10.33 7.94
N THR A 127 18.54 10.12 9.26
CA THR A 127 19.74 10.31 10.12
C THR A 127 19.92 9.11 11.04
N GLU A 128 21.12 8.98 11.63
CA GLU A 128 21.42 7.90 12.58
C GLU A 128 20.48 7.95 13.80
N GLU A 129 20.20 9.15 14.32
CA GLU A 129 19.31 9.33 15.48
C GLU A 129 17.88 8.88 15.16
N LYS A 130 17.42 9.08 13.93
CA LYS A 130 16.10 8.58 13.50
C LYS A 130 16.09 7.06 13.39
N VAL A 131 17.18 6.45 12.90
CA VAL A 131 17.31 4.99 12.87
C VAL A 131 17.26 4.41 14.28
N ILE A 132 17.93 5.03 15.25
CA ILE A 132 17.89 4.63 16.67
C ILE A 132 16.45 4.74 17.18
N ALA A 133 15.77 5.88 16.99
CA ALA A 133 14.40 6.07 17.42
C ALA A 133 13.43 5.07 16.79
N MET A 134 13.57 4.78 15.50
CA MET A 134 12.77 3.74 14.82
C MET A 134 12.96 2.36 15.45
N LYS A 135 14.20 1.97 15.77
CA LYS A 135 14.48 0.70 16.48
C LYS A 135 13.83 0.66 17.85
N GLU A 136 13.91 1.74 18.61
CA GLU A 136 13.38 1.83 19.95
C GLU A 136 11.87 1.65 19.99
N ILE A 137 11.14 2.21 19.02
CA ILE A 137 9.69 2.01 18.93
C ILE A 137 9.28 0.65 18.33
N GLY A 138 10.24 -0.17 17.88
CA GLY A 138 9.99 -1.52 17.38
C GLY A 138 9.80 -1.62 15.85
N VAL A 139 10.25 -0.64 15.05
CA VAL A 139 10.25 -0.77 13.59
C VAL A 139 11.06 -1.99 13.18
N THR A 140 10.49 -2.78 12.28
CA THR A 140 11.10 -4.00 11.72
C THR A 140 11.34 -3.91 10.22
N HIS A 141 10.56 -3.08 9.52
CA HIS A 141 10.50 -2.98 8.06
C HIS A 141 10.60 -1.52 7.60
N PRO A 142 11.80 -0.89 7.68
CA PRO A 142 11.98 0.43 7.08
C PRO A 142 11.87 0.33 5.55
N ARG A 143 11.17 1.31 4.93
CA ARG A 143 10.88 1.36 3.49
C ARG A 143 11.27 2.71 2.94
N PHE A 144 11.90 2.77 1.78
CA PHE A 144 12.19 4.05 1.13
C PHE A 144 11.87 4.06 -0.37
N GLY A 145 11.34 5.17 -0.84
CA GLY A 145 11.02 5.36 -2.25
C GLY A 145 12.28 5.72 -3.05
N LEU A 146 12.83 4.77 -3.81
CA LEU A 146 13.95 5.00 -4.72
C LEU A 146 13.46 5.32 -6.12
N GLN A 147 12.51 4.56 -6.63
CA GLN A 147 11.77 4.68 -7.88
C GLN A 147 12.56 4.31 -9.14
N THR A 148 13.73 4.90 -9.38
CA THR A 148 14.60 4.65 -10.52
C THR A 148 15.99 5.27 -10.26
N PHE A 149 17.03 4.74 -10.89
CA PHE A 149 18.36 5.35 -10.94
C PHE A 149 18.56 6.24 -12.17
N ASN A 150 17.68 6.16 -13.16
CA ASN A 150 17.76 6.98 -14.37
C ASN A 150 17.54 8.46 -14.04
N GLN A 151 18.56 9.30 -14.29
CA GLN A 151 18.60 10.71 -13.89
C GLN A 151 17.51 11.55 -14.58
N GLU A 152 17.15 11.22 -15.82
CA GLU A 152 16.10 11.93 -16.55
C GLU A 152 14.72 11.67 -15.93
N TRP A 153 14.43 10.44 -15.54
CA TRP A 153 13.20 10.11 -14.82
C TRP A 153 13.21 10.69 -13.41
N ARG A 154 14.33 10.64 -12.68
CA ARG A 154 14.45 11.26 -11.35
C ARG A 154 14.12 12.75 -11.41
N LYS A 155 14.62 13.47 -12.43
CA LYS A 155 14.31 14.89 -12.67
C LYS A 155 12.83 15.09 -12.98
N LEU A 156 12.21 14.28 -13.84
CA LEU A 156 10.78 14.34 -14.14
C LEU A 156 9.90 14.08 -12.93
N PHE A 157 10.30 13.13 -12.10
CA PHE A 157 9.60 12.75 -10.88
C PHE A 157 9.82 13.72 -9.72
N ASN A 158 10.71 14.69 -9.90
CA ASN A 158 11.12 15.63 -8.84
C ASN A 158 11.76 14.90 -7.64
N LEU A 159 12.57 13.86 -7.92
CA LEU A 159 13.35 13.13 -6.91
C LEU A 159 14.68 13.85 -6.72
N THR A 160 14.94 14.30 -5.50
CA THR A 160 16.09 15.16 -5.19
C THR A 160 17.23 14.45 -4.44
N SER A 161 17.02 13.20 -4.01
CA SER A 161 18.10 12.39 -3.40
C SER A 161 19.15 11.99 -4.45
N THR A 162 20.42 12.07 -4.07
CA THR A 162 21.57 11.65 -4.90
C THR A 162 21.85 10.17 -4.73
N TYR A 163 22.73 9.61 -5.55
CA TYR A 163 23.16 8.22 -5.40
C TYR A 163 23.90 7.98 -4.07
N GLU A 164 24.66 8.98 -3.60
CA GLU A 164 25.34 8.89 -2.30
C GLU A 164 24.32 8.84 -1.13
N HIS A 165 23.24 9.62 -1.20
CA HIS A 165 22.14 9.51 -0.23
C HIS A 165 21.49 8.11 -0.26
N ILE A 166 21.30 7.53 -1.45
CA ILE A 166 20.73 6.19 -1.60
C ILE A 166 21.65 5.12 -0.97
N LYS A 167 22.95 5.19 -1.27
CA LYS A 167 23.95 4.26 -0.68
C LYS A 167 24.02 4.38 0.84
N PHE A 168 24.03 5.60 1.36
CA PHE A 168 24.01 5.84 2.80
C PHE A 168 22.77 5.21 3.45
N ALA A 169 21.58 5.50 2.91
CA ALA A 169 20.33 4.95 3.43
C ALA A 169 20.34 3.41 3.40
N ALA A 170 20.69 2.81 2.28
CA ALA A 170 20.77 1.35 2.17
C ALA A 170 21.78 0.76 3.15
N SER A 171 22.96 1.36 3.30
CA SER A 171 24.01 0.89 4.22
C SER A 171 23.58 0.93 5.66
N ILE A 172 23.07 2.09 6.13
CA ILE A 172 22.67 2.25 7.54
C ILE A 172 21.44 1.40 7.89
N LEU A 173 20.49 1.27 6.97
CA LEU A 173 19.30 0.45 7.20
C LEU A 173 19.64 -1.04 7.22
N ASN A 174 20.43 -1.54 6.25
CA ASN A 174 20.88 -2.94 6.22
C ASN A 174 21.70 -3.33 7.46
N ALA A 175 22.48 -2.40 8.02
CA ALA A 175 23.24 -2.65 9.26
C ALA A 175 22.35 -2.76 10.51
N ASN A 176 21.13 -2.23 10.48
CA ASN A 176 20.26 -2.11 11.64
C ASN A 176 18.97 -2.94 11.58
N PHE A 177 18.52 -3.35 10.38
CA PHE A 177 17.26 -4.06 10.19
C PHE A 177 17.44 -5.30 9.31
N LYS A 178 16.69 -6.35 9.63
CA LYS A 178 16.66 -7.59 8.83
C LYS A 178 15.93 -7.37 7.49
N TYR A 179 14.80 -6.68 7.53
CA TYR A 179 13.96 -6.41 6.36
C TYR A 179 14.06 -4.94 5.99
N VAL A 180 14.73 -4.66 4.87
CA VAL A 180 14.88 -3.32 4.31
C VAL A 180 14.29 -3.32 2.91
N LEU A 181 13.31 -2.45 2.68
CA LEU A 181 12.54 -2.39 1.44
C LEU A 181 12.76 -1.07 0.72
N PHE A 182 12.71 -1.12 -0.60
CA PHE A 182 12.53 0.08 -1.42
C PHE A 182 11.74 -0.20 -2.69
N ASP A 183 11.20 0.87 -3.25
CA ASP A 183 10.33 0.81 -4.41
C ASP A 183 11.10 1.15 -5.69
N ILE A 184 10.87 0.37 -6.75
CA ILE A 184 11.28 0.64 -8.12
C ILE A 184 10.03 0.74 -8.99
N LEU A 185 9.99 1.73 -9.89
CA LEU A 185 8.94 1.90 -10.88
C LEU A 185 9.40 1.39 -12.25
N TYR A 186 8.50 0.70 -12.94
CA TYR A 186 8.70 0.30 -14.32
C TYR A 186 7.50 0.66 -15.21
N GLY A 187 7.66 0.47 -16.53
CA GLY A 187 6.61 0.77 -17.50
C GLY A 187 6.43 2.27 -17.76
N MET A 188 7.45 3.06 -17.49
CA MET A 188 7.49 4.49 -17.81
C MET A 188 7.45 4.71 -19.32
N ASN A 189 6.88 5.84 -19.72
CA ASN A 189 6.72 6.16 -21.14
C ASN A 189 8.08 6.23 -21.88
N GLY A 190 8.26 5.36 -22.85
CA GLY A 190 9.51 5.25 -23.60
C GLY A 190 10.61 4.45 -22.91
N GLN A 191 10.40 3.93 -21.71
CA GLN A 191 11.34 3.03 -21.05
C GLN A 191 11.47 1.73 -21.85
N ASP A 192 12.69 1.24 -21.99
CA ASP A 192 12.98 -0.04 -22.61
C ASP A 192 13.44 -1.09 -21.59
N GLU A 193 13.64 -2.30 -22.05
CA GLU A 193 14.00 -3.44 -21.23
C GLU A 193 15.42 -3.30 -20.65
N GLU A 194 16.33 -2.65 -21.39
CA GLU A 194 17.72 -2.41 -20.95
C GLU A 194 17.75 -1.42 -19.79
N GLU A 195 16.95 -0.36 -19.84
CA GLU A 195 16.83 0.60 -18.72
C GLU A 195 16.30 -0.07 -17.46
N ILE A 196 15.30 -0.98 -17.59
CA ILE A 196 14.78 -1.74 -16.44
C ILE A 196 15.86 -2.60 -15.83
N ILE A 197 16.59 -3.36 -16.64
CA ILE A 197 17.65 -4.24 -16.14
C ILE A 197 18.75 -3.43 -15.45
N LYS A 198 19.14 -2.28 -15.98
CA LYS A 198 20.11 -1.38 -15.31
C LYS A 198 19.60 -0.90 -13.94
N ASP A 199 18.34 -0.49 -13.84
CA ASP A 199 17.76 -0.10 -12.57
C ASP A 199 17.75 -1.28 -11.57
N LEU A 200 17.41 -2.49 -12.02
CA LEU A 200 17.41 -3.68 -11.17
C LEU A 200 18.82 -4.13 -10.75
N GLU A 201 19.82 -4.03 -11.64
CA GLU A 201 21.23 -4.31 -11.30
C GLU A 201 21.71 -3.40 -10.18
N MET A 202 21.47 -2.11 -10.30
CA MET A 202 21.82 -1.15 -9.26
C MET A 202 21.03 -1.41 -7.97
N ALA A 203 19.75 -1.72 -8.07
CA ALA A 203 18.88 -2.05 -6.95
C ALA A 203 19.40 -3.27 -6.17
N VAL A 204 19.69 -4.36 -6.87
CA VAL A 204 20.24 -5.60 -6.27
C VAL A 204 21.60 -5.35 -5.60
N SER A 205 22.42 -4.44 -6.17
CA SER A 205 23.73 -4.09 -5.62
C SER A 205 23.68 -3.35 -4.28
N LEU A 206 22.55 -2.75 -3.91
CA LEU A 206 22.36 -2.12 -2.60
C LEU A 206 22.27 -3.14 -1.44
N GLY A 207 22.10 -4.43 -1.74
CA GLY A 207 22.15 -5.49 -0.73
C GLY A 207 20.94 -5.58 0.20
N THR A 208 19.85 -4.87 -0.08
CA THR A 208 18.63 -4.92 0.72
C THR A 208 17.92 -6.27 0.62
N SER A 209 17.09 -6.59 1.60
CA SER A 209 16.34 -7.84 1.63
C SER A 209 15.15 -7.87 0.67
N ASN A 210 14.50 -6.73 0.46
CA ASN A 210 13.25 -6.63 -0.30
C ASN A 210 13.33 -5.51 -1.33
N ILE A 211 12.69 -5.76 -2.48
CA ILE A 211 12.52 -4.77 -3.56
C ILE A 211 11.08 -4.89 -4.05
N ASP A 212 10.30 -3.81 -3.92
CA ASP A 212 8.96 -3.72 -4.45
C ASP A 212 9.01 -3.05 -5.83
N ILE A 213 8.49 -3.72 -6.87
CA ILE A 213 8.64 -3.31 -8.26
C ILE A 213 7.25 -3.05 -8.85
N TYR A 214 6.88 -1.78 -8.94
CA TYR A 214 5.53 -1.35 -9.33
C TYR A 214 5.47 -0.90 -10.79
N PRO A 215 4.43 -1.28 -11.55
CA PRO A 215 4.14 -0.58 -12.80
C PRO A 215 3.69 0.84 -12.48
N ILE A 216 4.21 1.83 -13.23
CA ILE A 216 3.75 3.20 -13.06
C ILE A 216 2.26 3.31 -13.36
N ASP A 217 1.50 3.90 -12.44
CA ASP A 217 0.09 4.22 -12.64
C ASP A 217 -0.05 5.62 -13.26
N ASN A 218 -0.38 5.64 -14.54
CA ASN A 218 -0.53 6.88 -15.29
C ASN A 218 -1.84 7.64 -14.99
N VAL A 219 -2.80 7.02 -14.29
CA VAL A 219 -4.11 7.60 -14.00
C VAL A 219 -4.04 8.58 -12.82
N VAL A 220 -3.33 8.17 -11.77
CA VAL A 220 -3.25 8.93 -10.52
C VAL A 220 -2.07 9.91 -10.47
N THR A 221 -1.21 9.91 -11.49
CA THR A 221 -0.08 10.84 -11.59
C THR A 221 -0.54 12.29 -11.85
N GLN A 222 0.29 13.24 -11.45
CA GLN A 222 -0.05 14.66 -11.58
C GLN A 222 -0.06 15.12 -13.05
N VAL A 223 -0.96 16.03 -13.40
CA VAL A 223 -1.06 16.66 -14.73
C VAL A 223 0.28 17.25 -15.19
N LYS A 224 1.12 17.75 -14.26
CA LYS A 224 2.46 18.28 -14.57
C LYS A 224 3.36 17.21 -15.21
N LEU A 225 3.33 15.97 -14.69
CA LEU A 225 4.10 14.87 -15.27
C LEU A 225 3.60 14.52 -16.67
N HIS A 226 2.30 14.45 -16.85
CA HIS A 226 1.71 14.17 -18.17
C HIS A 226 2.11 15.22 -19.23
N LYS A 227 2.07 16.49 -18.87
CA LYS A 227 2.54 17.57 -19.76
C LYS A 227 4.00 17.40 -20.14
N ALA A 228 4.86 17.09 -19.15
CA ALA A 228 6.29 16.88 -19.39
C ALA A 228 6.56 15.67 -20.32
N ILE A 229 5.85 14.57 -20.15
CA ILE A 229 5.93 13.38 -21.00
C ILE A 229 5.46 13.72 -22.45
N LYS A 230 4.31 14.39 -22.56
CA LYS A 230 3.77 14.81 -23.88
C LYS A 230 4.74 15.72 -24.63
N ASN A 231 5.35 16.68 -23.95
CA ASN A 231 6.31 17.60 -24.55
C ASN A 231 7.58 16.90 -25.07
N ARG A 232 7.89 15.70 -24.55
CA ARG A 232 8.99 14.86 -25.02
C ARG A 232 8.59 13.94 -26.18
N GLY A 233 7.33 13.98 -26.64
CA GLY A 233 6.83 13.10 -27.71
C GLY A 233 6.76 11.62 -27.33
N LEU A 234 6.83 11.28 -26.04
CA LEU A 234 6.78 9.90 -25.55
C LEU A 234 5.33 9.40 -25.54
N GLY A 235 5.11 8.22 -26.15
CA GLY A 235 3.85 7.51 -26.10
C GLY A 235 3.67 6.76 -24.77
N PHE A 236 2.45 6.27 -24.53
CA PHE A 236 2.19 5.36 -23.40
C PHE A 236 2.88 4.02 -23.59
N THR A 237 3.36 3.45 -22.50
CA THR A 237 3.72 2.03 -22.45
C THR A 237 2.45 1.20 -22.49
N THR A 238 2.29 0.35 -23.52
CA THR A 238 1.11 -0.49 -23.67
C THR A 238 1.02 -1.55 -22.59
N ALA A 239 -0.18 -2.07 -22.33
CA ALA A 239 -0.39 -3.16 -21.39
C ALA A 239 0.44 -4.41 -21.75
N THR A 240 0.48 -4.77 -23.05
CA THR A 240 1.31 -5.89 -23.53
C THR A 240 2.78 -5.67 -23.22
N ARG A 241 3.29 -4.45 -23.39
CA ARG A 241 4.68 -4.14 -23.09
C ARG A 241 4.95 -4.20 -21.58
N LYS A 242 4.06 -3.65 -20.74
CA LYS A 242 4.17 -3.79 -19.28
C LYS A 242 4.15 -5.25 -18.83
N PHE A 243 3.33 -6.08 -19.46
CA PHE A 243 3.29 -7.51 -19.21
C PHE A 243 4.62 -8.20 -19.55
N SER A 244 5.18 -7.93 -20.74
CA SER A 244 6.51 -8.46 -21.13
C SER A 244 7.60 -7.99 -20.17
N MET A 245 7.56 -6.73 -19.72
CA MET A 245 8.46 -6.18 -18.73
C MET A 245 8.33 -6.91 -17.39
N ASN A 246 7.12 -7.19 -16.93
CA ASN A 246 6.89 -7.95 -15.69
C ASN A 246 7.47 -9.37 -15.75
N MET A 247 7.33 -10.06 -16.89
CA MET A 247 7.95 -11.37 -17.08
C MET A 247 9.48 -11.30 -17.06
N LEU A 248 10.07 -10.27 -17.68
CA LEU A 248 11.51 -10.04 -17.64
C LEU A 248 12.02 -9.75 -16.23
N ILE A 249 11.29 -8.90 -15.50
CA ILE A 249 11.59 -8.57 -14.09
C ILE A 249 11.60 -9.84 -13.23
N ASP A 250 10.55 -10.67 -13.34
CA ASP A 250 10.48 -11.93 -12.57
C ASP A 250 11.65 -12.86 -12.87
N ALA A 251 11.96 -13.07 -14.16
CA ALA A 251 13.06 -13.92 -14.57
C ALA A 251 14.41 -13.39 -14.05
N TYR A 252 14.64 -12.07 -14.15
CA TYR A 252 15.86 -11.42 -13.65
C TYR A 252 15.97 -11.53 -12.13
N MET A 253 14.93 -11.16 -11.39
CA MET A 253 14.95 -11.18 -9.91
C MET A 253 15.18 -12.59 -9.36
N ARG A 254 14.52 -13.61 -9.92
CA ARG A 254 14.78 -15.02 -9.56
C ARG A 254 16.23 -15.42 -9.84
N SER A 255 16.80 -14.99 -10.95
CA SER A 255 18.22 -15.26 -11.26
C SER A 255 19.21 -14.63 -10.27
N LYS A 256 18.76 -13.62 -9.51
CA LYS A 256 19.55 -12.91 -8.49
C LYS A 256 19.24 -13.38 -7.05
N GLY A 257 18.49 -14.46 -6.89
CA GLY A 257 18.16 -15.03 -5.59
C GLY A 257 17.01 -14.34 -4.88
N PHE A 258 16.08 -13.75 -5.64
CA PHE A 258 14.84 -13.18 -5.11
C PHE A 258 13.62 -13.99 -5.54
N MET A 259 12.66 -14.10 -4.65
CA MET A 259 11.35 -14.68 -4.93
C MET A 259 10.27 -13.62 -4.70
N PRO A 260 9.20 -13.61 -5.49
CA PRO A 260 8.03 -12.80 -5.14
C PRO A 260 7.39 -13.31 -3.84
N HIS A 261 6.96 -12.39 -2.98
CA HIS A 261 6.15 -12.72 -1.80
C HIS A 261 4.71 -12.19 -1.92
N ASN A 262 4.47 -11.34 -2.91
CA ASN A 262 3.14 -10.83 -3.29
C ASN A 262 3.18 -10.32 -4.75
N GLY A 263 2.12 -9.68 -5.21
CA GLY A 263 1.96 -9.25 -6.61
C GLY A 263 3.12 -8.45 -7.20
N HIS A 264 3.85 -7.65 -6.42
CA HIS A 264 4.98 -6.85 -6.91
C HIS A 264 6.17 -6.77 -5.95
N GLY A 265 6.11 -7.44 -4.81
CA GLY A 265 7.19 -7.47 -3.83
C GLY A 265 8.08 -8.68 -4.01
N TYR A 266 9.39 -8.46 -4.03
CA TYR A 266 10.41 -9.51 -4.10
C TYR A 266 11.25 -9.52 -2.84
N ILE A 267 11.48 -10.72 -2.28
CA ILE A 267 12.37 -10.92 -1.13
C ILE A 267 13.58 -11.75 -1.55
N ARG A 268 14.76 -11.38 -1.04
CA ARG A 268 15.96 -12.20 -1.18
C ARG A 268 15.81 -13.45 -0.29
N THR A 269 15.87 -14.61 -0.90
CA THR A 269 15.79 -15.91 -0.22
C THR A 269 16.84 -16.88 -0.76
N PRO A 270 17.44 -17.74 0.09
CA PRO A 270 18.33 -18.80 -0.38
C PRO A 270 17.57 -19.87 -1.17
N ASN A 271 16.26 -20.00 -0.98
CA ASN A 271 15.41 -21.04 -1.57
C ASN A 271 14.61 -20.48 -2.74
N VAL A 272 15.27 -20.21 -3.86
CA VAL A 272 14.58 -19.85 -5.10
C VAL A 272 13.99 -21.11 -5.70
N THR A 273 12.65 -21.23 -5.67
CA THR A 273 11.89 -22.38 -6.16
C THR A 273 11.14 -22.04 -7.46
N SER A 274 10.48 -23.05 -8.04
CA SER A 274 9.56 -22.84 -9.15
C SER A 274 8.20 -22.29 -8.70
N ASP A 275 7.93 -22.20 -7.40
CA ASP A 275 6.69 -21.69 -6.86
C ASP A 275 6.48 -20.23 -7.23
N ILE A 276 5.21 -19.82 -7.25
CA ILE A 276 4.82 -18.48 -7.68
C ILE A 276 5.34 -17.45 -6.70
N VAL A 277 5.03 -17.64 -5.43
CA VAL A 277 5.42 -16.77 -4.32
C VAL A 277 6.02 -17.59 -3.19
N THR A 278 6.85 -16.97 -2.36
CA THR A 278 7.35 -17.53 -1.12
C THR A 278 6.53 -17.00 0.06
N ASP A 279 6.36 -17.83 1.09
CA ASP A 279 5.76 -17.46 2.38
C ASP A 279 6.80 -17.04 3.44
N GLU A 280 8.09 -16.99 3.06
CA GLU A 280 9.18 -16.56 3.96
C GLU A 280 8.94 -15.16 4.55
N TYR A 281 8.33 -14.29 3.75
CA TYR A 281 7.84 -12.98 4.17
C TYR A 281 6.52 -12.68 3.48
N SER A 282 5.45 -12.52 4.23
CA SER A 282 4.21 -11.96 3.72
C SER A 282 4.07 -10.53 4.21
N PHE A 283 3.60 -9.62 3.36
CA PHE A 283 3.36 -8.24 3.75
C PHE A 283 2.10 -8.18 4.64
N VAL A 284 2.29 -8.39 5.94
CA VAL A 284 1.20 -8.59 6.93
C VAL A 284 0.22 -7.42 6.95
N TYR A 285 0.67 -6.19 6.72
CA TYR A 285 -0.22 -5.04 6.58
C TYR A 285 -1.23 -5.24 5.43
N HIS A 286 -0.78 -5.68 4.25
CA HIS A 286 -1.68 -5.97 3.13
C HIS A 286 -2.57 -7.18 3.37
N GLU A 287 -2.14 -8.14 4.18
CA GLU A 287 -3.01 -9.24 4.60
C GLU A 287 -4.24 -8.75 5.35
N HIS A 288 -4.11 -7.69 6.16
CA HIS A 288 -5.23 -7.06 6.84
C HIS A 288 -6.08 -6.21 5.88
N VAL A 289 -5.44 -5.44 5.00
CA VAL A 289 -6.16 -4.61 4.01
C VAL A 289 -6.96 -5.47 3.04
N TYR A 290 -6.39 -6.60 2.58
CA TYR A 290 -7.00 -7.53 1.62
C TYR A 290 -7.51 -8.82 2.28
N GLY A 291 -7.53 -8.84 3.59
CA GLY A 291 -7.77 -10.02 4.40
C GLY A 291 -9.24 -10.42 4.55
N TYR A 292 -9.42 -11.41 5.40
CA TYR A 292 -10.69 -12.00 5.74
C TYR A 292 -11.51 -11.09 6.66
N SER A 293 -12.79 -11.43 6.86
CA SER A 293 -13.73 -10.59 7.63
C SER A 293 -13.42 -10.48 9.14
N ASP A 294 -12.55 -11.35 9.66
CA ASP A 294 -12.06 -11.33 11.05
C ASP A 294 -10.78 -10.47 11.25
N PHE A 295 -10.34 -9.77 10.21
CA PHE A 295 -9.24 -8.80 10.25
C PHE A 295 -9.78 -7.38 10.16
N ASP A 296 -9.24 -6.46 10.98
CA ASP A 296 -9.57 -5.04 10.87
C ASP A 296 -8.32 -4.17 10.66
N LEU A 297 -8.59 -2.93 10.27
CA LEU A 297 -7.59 -1.88 10.08
C LEU A 297 -8.04 -0.62 10.79
N HIS A 298 -7.24 -0.10 11.69
CA HIS A 298 -7.48 1.20 12.34
C HIS A 298 -6.49 2.26 11.83
N GLY A 299 -7.02 3.28 11.18
CA GLY A 299 -6.27 4.42 10.68
C GLY A 299 -6.27 5.61 11.63
N PHE A 300 -5.13 6.27 11.76
CA PHE A 300 -4.89 7.45 12.57
C PHE A 300 -4.26 8.55 11.71
N GLY A 301 -4.65 9.79 11.94
CA GLY A 301 -4.14 10.94 11.20
C GLY A 301 -5.05 11.37 10.05
N VAL A 302 -4.64 12.43 9.37
CA VAL A 302 -5.36 13.07 8.26
C VAL A 302 -5.64 12.06 7.14
N ASN A 303 -6.89 12.01 6.68
CA ASN A 303 -7.34 11.14 5.59
C ASN A 303 -7.10 9.62 5.81
N ALA A 304 -6.72 9.23 7.03
CA ALA A 304 -6.56 7.82 7.36
C ALA A 304 -7.91 7.10 7.35
N VAL A 305 -7.89 5.83 6.98
CA VAL A 305 -9.08 5.00 6.86
C VAL A 305 -9.04 3.90 7.91
N THR A 306 -10.13 3.77 8.65
CA THR A 306 -10.42 2.62 9.50
C THR A 306 -11.46 1.75 8.81
N SER A 307 -11.22 0.45 8.70
CA SER A 307 -12.12 -0.53 8.10
C SER A 307 -12.46 -1.59 9.14
N ILE A 308 -13.74 -1.63 9.52
CA ILE A 308 -14.28 -2.58 10.50
C ILE A 308 -15.52 -3.20 9.87
N ARG A 309 -15.38 -4.39 9.31
CA ARG A 309 -16.47 -5.06 8.56
C ARG A 309 -17.07 -4.10 7.53
N GLU A 310 -18.40 -4.03 7.42
CA GLU A 310 -19.10 -3.16 6.48
C GLU A 310 -18.94 -1.65 6.75
N HIS A 311 -18.29 -1.25 7.84
CA HIS A 311 -18.08 0.16 8.18
C HIS A 311 -16.71 0.66 7.76
N VAL A 312 -16.70 1.83 7.14
CA VAL A 312 -15.49 2.57 6.77
C VAL A 312 -15.55 3.95 7.41
N ILE A 313 -14.59 4.22 8.28
CA ILE A 313 -14.40 5.52 8.93
C ILE A 313 -13.25 6.22 8.20
N THR A 314 -13.50 7.43 7.69
CA THR A 314 -12.47 8.20 6.98
C THR A 314 -12.23 9.50 7.73
N ASN A 315 -11.02 9.70 8.21
CA ASN A 315 -10.62 10.94 8.88
C ASN A 315 -10.67 12.14 7.94
N PHE A 316 -10.83 13.34 8.49
CA PHE A 316 -10.84 14.57 7.70
C PHE A 316 -9.56 14.72 6.89
N SER A 317 -9.70 15.12 5.63
CA SER A 317 -8.57 15.34 4.71
C SER A 317 -7.90 16.69 4.91
N ASN A 318 -8.59 17.67 5.50
CA ASN A 318 -8.02 18.95 5.86
C ASN A 318 -7.31 18.88 7.21
N ARG A 319 -6.01 19.14 7.23
CA ARG A 319 -5.18 19.05 8.44
C ARG A 319 -5.62 19.97 9.57
N ASN A 320 -6.01 21.20 9.27
CA ASN A 320 -6.45 22.14 10.30
C ASN A 320 -7.78 21.69 10.92
N ALA A 321 -8.73 21.26 10.08
CA ALA A 321 -10.01 20.70 10.57
C ALA A 321 -9.79 19.45 11.43
N TYR A 322 -8.86 18.56 11.03
CA TYR A 322 -8.47 17.40 11.81
C TYR A 322 -7.93 17.80 13.19
N ILE A 323 -6.91 18.67 13.25
CA ILE A 323 -6.30 19.13 14.51
C ILE A 323 -7.34 19.84 15.40
N THR A 324 -8.19 20.68 14.82
CA THR A 324 -9.24 21.41 15.57
C THR A 324 -10.25 20.43 16.18
N ALA A 325 -10.70 19.44 15.42
CA ALA A 325 -11.65 18.44 15.93
C ALA A 325 -11.06 17.65 17.09
N VAL A 326 -9.85 17.12 16.92
CA VAL A 326 -9.15 16.33 17.95
C VAL A 326 -8.90 17.17 19.20
N ASN A 327 -8.46 18.43 19.07
CA ASN A 327 -8.24 19.32 20.20
C ASN A 327 -9.54 19.68 20.95
N SER A 328 -10.67 19.62 20.25
CA SER A 328 -12.01 19.80 20.84
C SER A 328 -12.64 18.48 21.32
N GLU A 329 -11.84 17.41 21.45
CA GLU A 329 -12.26 16.08 21.90
C GLU A 329 -13.36 15.45 21.01
N LYS A 330 -13.35 15.80 19.72
CA LYS A 330 -14.27 15.25 18.71
C LYS A 330 -13.54 14.32 17.78
N MET A 331 -14.20 13.23 17.38
CA MET A 331 -13.68 12.34 16.35
C MET A 331 -13.56 13.07 15.01
N PRO A 332 -12.36 13.11 14.41
CA PRO A 332 -12.12 13.89 13.19
C PRO A 332 -12.51 13.13 11.92
N ALA A 333 -13.66 12.45 11.90
CA ALA A 333 -13.96 11.49 10.83
C ALA A 333 -15.45 11.44 10.47
N ASN A 334 -15.70 10.93 9.26
CA ASN A 334 -17.03 10.56 8.76
C ASN A 334 -17.14 9.04 8.67
N VAL A 335 -18.35 8.53 8.89
CA VAL A 335 -18.67 7.11 8.75
C VAL A 335 -19.39 6.86 7.43
N SER A 336 -19.00 5.79 6.77
CA SER A 336 -19.75 5.23 5.64
C SER A 336 -19.90 3.72 5.81
N LYS A 337 -20.90 3.18 5.13
CA LYS A 337 -21.21 1.75 5.15
C LYS A 337 -21.25 1.20 3.74
N HIS A 338 -20.75 -0.02 3.54
CA HIS A 338 -20.89 -0.78 2.29
C HIS A 338 -21.69 -2.07 2.51
N SER A 339 -21.95 -2.79 1.45
CA SER A 339 -22.64 -4.08 1.56
C SER A 339 -21.77 -5.10 2.32
N PRO A 340 -22.33 -5.86 3.29
CA PRO A 340 -21.60 -6.94 3.97
C PRO A 340 -21.02 -7.99 3.02
N ILE A 341 -21.61 -8.15 1.83
CA ILE A 341 -21.08 -9.05 0.78
C ILE A 341 -19.64 -8.71 0.40
N LEU A 342 -19.29 -7.41 0.42
CA LEU A 342 -17.92 -6.98 0.05
C LEU A 342 -16.86 -7.51 1.00
N ASP A 343 -17.17 -7.73 2.27
CA ASP A 343 -16.21 -8.30 3.22
C ASP A 343 -15.89 -9.76 2.88
N GLU A 344 -16.89 -10.53 2.46
CA GLU A 344 -16.70 -11.94 2.13
C GLU A 344 -16.06 -12.16 0.75
N ILE A 345 -16.29 -11.26 -0.22
CA ILE A 345 -15.67 -11.36 -1.55
C ILE A 345 -14.30 -10.68 -1.64
N LYS A 346 -13.97 -9.80 -0.69
CA LYS A 346 -12.68 -9.07 -0.67
C LYS A 346 -11.46 -10.01 -0.75
N PRO A 347 -11.37 -11.12 0.01
CA PRO A 347 -10.27 -12.06 -0.12
C PRO A 347 -10.17 -12.68 -1.52
N ILE A 348 -11.30 -12.99 -2.15
CA ILE A 348 -11.33 -13.56 -3.50
C ILE A 348 -10.83 -12.54 -4.53
N ILE A 349 -11.28 -11.28 -4.42
CA ILE A 349 -10.98 -10.23 -5.40
C ILE A 349 -9.56 -9.68 -5.25
N LEU A 350 -9.09 -9.54 -4.01
CA LEU A 350 -7.85 -8.84 -3.70
C LEU A 350 -6.75 -9.80 -3.23
N ARG A 351 -7.03 -10.64 -2.24
CA ARG A 351 -6.02 -11.52 -1.66
C ARG A 351 -5.59 -12.62 -2.62
N LEU A 352 -6.53 -13.30 -3.29
CA LEU A 352 -6.18 -14.35 -4.26
C LEU A 352 -5.21 -13.85 -5.33
N PRO A 353 -5.47 -12.75 -6.04
CA PRO A 353 -4.52 -12.26 -7.03
C PRO A 353 -3.22 -11.74 -6.44
N TYR A 354 -3.27 -11.08 -5.28
CA TYR A 354 -2.11 -10.39 -4.73
C TYR A 354 -1.15 -11.30 -3.97
N HIS A 355 -1.69 -12.25 -3.20
CA HIS A 355 -0.91 -13.19 -2.38
C HIS A 355 -0.87 -14.61 -2.96
N GLY A 356 -1.55 -14.84 -4.05
CA GLY A 356 -1.55 -16.12 -4.75
C GLY A 356 -2.44 -17.21 -4.16
N LEU A 357 -3.05 -16.99 -2.98
CA LEU A 357 -3.82 -18.01 -2.27
C LEU A 357 -5.00 -17.42 -1.49
N VAL A 358 -6.12 -18.12 -1.53
CA VAL A 358 -7.27 -17.90 -0.65
C VAL A 358 -7.76 -19.22 -0.06
N ASN A 359 -7.95 -19.25 1.26
CA ASN A 359 -8.54 -20.39 1.97
C ASN A 359 -10.07 -20.25 1.99
N LYS A 360 -10.77 -21.23 1.44
CA LYS A 360 -12.23 -21.28 1.34
C LYS A 360 -12.92 -21.36 2.71
N SER A 361 -12.30 -22.03 3.69
CA SER A 361 -12.88 -22.20 5.02
C SER A 361 -13.00 -20.90 5.81
N LEU A 362 -12.26 -19.86 5.39
CA LEU A 362 -12.27 -18.53 6.00
C LEU A 362 -13.25 -17.55 5.30
N ILE A 363 -14.05 -18.06 4.36
CA ILE A 363 -15.04 -17.28 3.61
C ILE A 363 -16.43 -17.85 3.86
N LYS A 364 -17.39 -17.01 4.14
CA LYS A 364 -18.80 -17.41 4.22
C LYS A 364 -19.37 -17.57 2.81
N MET A 365 -19.19 -18.75 2.22
CA MET A 365 -19.48 -19.06 0.82
C MET A 365 -20.91 -18.74 0.41
N ASP A 366 -21.89 -18.86 1.34
CA ASP A 366 -23.29 -18.53 1.08
C ASP A 366 -23.53 -17.05 0.75
N PHE A 367 -22.59 -16.16 1.13
CA PHE A 367 -22.62 -14.74 0.81
C PHE A 367 -21.91 -14.40 -0.50
N VAL A 368 -21.18 -15.34 -1.10
CA VAL A 368 -20.46 -15.09 -2.35
C VAL A 368 -21.44 -15.13 -3.52
N PRO A 369 -21.58 -14.06 -4.31
CA PRO A 369 -22.48 -14.03 -5.45
C PRO A 369 -22.13 -15.08 -6.52
N LYS A 370 -23.15 -15.67 -7.15
CA LYS A 370 -22.97 -16.63 -8.24
C LYS A 370 -22.10 -16.09 -9.39
N SER A 371 -22.18 -14.78 -9.64
CA SER A 371 -21.35 -14.11 -10.66
C SER A 371 -19.85 -14.19 -10.35
N ILE A 372 -19.43 -14.26 -9.10
CA ILE A 372 -18.02 -14.46 -8.71
C ILE A 372 -17.59 -15.89 -9.03
N PHE A 373 -18.42 -16.89 -8.71
CA PHE A 373 -18.12 -18.29 -9.07
C PHE A 373 -17.98 -18.47 -10.59
N SER A 374 -18.91 -17.89 -11.39
CA SER A 374 -18.79 -17.94 -12.84
C SER A 374 -17.49 -17.30 -13.37
N LYS A 375 -17.00 -16.26 -12.70
CA LYS A 375 -15.71 -15.65 -13.04
C LYS A 375 -14.53 -16.54 -12.62
N LEU A 376 -14.61 -17.20 -11.50
CA LEU A 376 -13.60 -18.17 -11.07
C LEU A 376 -13.56 -19.37 -12.00
N ASP A 377 -14.71 -19.89 -12.47
CA ASP A 377 -14.78 -20.97 -13.47
C ASP A 377 -14.04 -20.59 -14.77
N ILE A 378 -14.15 -19.33 -15.20
CA ILE A 378 -13.41 -18.84 -16.37
C ILE A 378 -11.90 -18.81 -16.10
N LEU A 379 -11.48 -18.40 -14.91
CA LEU A 379 -10.06 -18.42 -14.54
C LEU A 379 -9.51 -19.85 -14.44
N LEU A 380 -10.30 -20.78 -13.92
CA LEU A 380 -9.96 -22.22 -13.86
C LEU A 380 -9.81 -22.82 -15.26
N SER A 381 -10.79 -22.57 -16.16
CA SER A 381 -10.77 -23.09 -17.51
C SER A 381 -9.65 -22.52 -18.41
N ASN A 382 -9.01 -21.44 -17.98
CA ASN A 382 -7.87 -20.81 -18.66
C ASN A 382 -6.54 -21.01 -17.93
N ASP A 383 -6.47 -21.95 -16.99
CA ASP A 383 -5.26 -22.25 -16.20
C ASP A 383 -4.65 -21.06 -15.46
N LEU A 384 -5.46 -20.05 -15.13
CA LEU A 384 -5.01 -18.88 -14.38
C LEU A 384 -5.04 -19.11 -12.86
N ILE A 385 -5.93 -19.99 -12.42
CA ILE A 385 -6.01 -20.48 -11.03
C ILE A 385 -6.16 -21.99 -11.04
N VAL A 386 -5.83 -22.61 -9.90
CA VAL A 386 -6.16 -23.99 -9.60
C VAL A 386 -7.03 -24.04 -8.36
N GLU A 387 -7.89 -25.05 -8.29
CA GLU A 387 -8.77 -25.26 -7.16
C GLU A 387 -8.41 -26.56 -6.44
N ASN A 388 -8.22 -26.44 -5.14
CA ASN A 388 -8.10 -27.57 -4.22
C ASN A 388 -9.35 -27.64 -3.33
N ASN A 389 -9.47 -28.71 -2.53
CA ASN A 389 -10.61 -28.85 -1.62
C ASN A 389 -10.81 -27.62 -0.74
N ASP A 390 -9.72 -27.06 -0.21
CA ASP A 390 -9.74 -26.01 0.80
C ASP A 390 -9.31 -24.62 0.28
N SER A 391 -8.87 -24.51 -0.98
CA SER A 391 -8.29 -23.26 -1.47
C SER A 391 -8.46 -23.03 -2.97
N TRP A 392 -8.42 -21.76 -3.38
CA TRP A 392 -8.03 -21.34 -4.72
C TRP A 392 -6.61 -20.79 -4.68
N GLN A 393 -5.82 -21.11 -5.69
CA GLN A 393 -4.44 -20.67 -5.82
C GLN A 393 -4.19 -20.12 -7.23
N LEU A 394 -3.40 -19.07 -7.36
CA LEU A 394 -2.90 -18.64 -8.67
C LEU A 394 -1.98 -19.72 -9.25
N THR A 395 -2.01 -19.85 -10.57
CA THR A 395 -0.89 -20.43 -11.31
C THR A 395 0.19 -19.37 -11.56
N LYS A 396 1.37 -19.79 -12.06
CA LYS A 396 2.40 -18.83 -12.47
C LYS A 396 1.89 -17.90 -13.60
N LEU A 397 1.10 -18.42 -14.52
CA LEU A 397 0.46 -17.61 -15.56
C LEU A 397 -0.53 -16.62 -14.94
N GLY A 398 -1.37 -17.06 -14.01
CA GLY A 398 -2.30 -16.20 -13.28
C GLY A 398 -1.59 -15.09 -12.50
N TRP A 399 -0.46 -15.40 -11.88
CA TRP A 399 0.32 -14.40 -11.16
C TRP A 399 0.80 -13.25 -12.06
N TYR A 400 1.23 -13.52 -13.29
CA TYR A 400 1.58 -12.45 -14.23
C TYR A 400 0.40 -11.55 -14.59
N TRP A 401 -0.84 -12.04 -14.43
CA TRP A 401 -2.08 -11.32 -14.69
C TRP A 401 -2.78 -10.81 -13.41
N TYR A 402 -2.09 -10.78 -12.25
CA TYR A 402 -2.74 -10.53 -10.96
C TYR A 402 -3.55 -9.24 -10.92
N ILE A 403 -3.07 -8.13 -11.49
CA ILE A 403 -3.82 -6.85 -11.56
C ILE A 403 -5.08 -7.01 -12.41
N ASN A 404 -4.98 -7.70 -13.54
CA ASN A 404 -6.11 -7.92 -14.44
C ASN A 404 -7.14 -8.86 -13.81
N ILE A 405 -6.69 -9.87 -13.06
CA ILE A 405 -7.56 -10.78 -12.30
C ILE A 405 -8.28 -10.03 -11.19
N MET A 406 -7.60 -9.15 -10.45
CA MET A 406 -8.24 -8.26 -9.46
C MET A 406 -9.39 -7.48 -10.11
N PHE A 407 -9.11 -6.84 -11.23
CA PHE A 407 -10.11 -6.06 -11.96
C PHE A 407 -11.25 -6.94 -12.49
N TRP A 408 -10.92 -8.11 -13.06
CA TRP A 408 -11.89 -9.06 -13.60
C TRP A 408 -12.86 -9.58 -12.52
N LEU A 409 -12.34 -9.92 -11.34
CA LEU A 409 -13.14 -10.44 -10.22
C LEU A 409 -14.03 -9.38 -9.56
N MET A 410 -13.73 -8.08 -9.71
CA MET A 410 -14.56 -7.02 -9.14
C MET A 410 -16.02 -7.14 -9.60
N PRO A 411 -17.01 -6.76 -8.77
CA PRO A 411 -18.39 -6.59 -9.21
C PRO A 411 -18.49 -5.67 -10.43
N GLU A 412 -19.39 -5.98 -11.37
CA GLU A 412 -19.48 -5.24 -12.64
C GLU A 412 -19.72 -3.74 -12.45
N GLU A 413 -20.52 -3.38 -11.43
CA GLU A 413 -20.76 -1.97 -11.15
C GLU A 413 -19.50 -1.26 -10.64
N ASP A 414 -18.70 -1.92 -9.79
CA ASP A 414 -17.42 -1.36 -9.35
C ASP A 414 -16.44 -1.22 -10.53
N GLN A 415 -16.42 -2.19 -11.45
CA GLN A 415 -15.65 -2.06 -12.70
C GLN A 415 -16.12 -0.86 -13.53
N ARG A 416 -17.45 -0.66 -13.65
CA ARG A 416 -18.03 0.47 -14.40
C ARG A 416 -17.63 1.81 -13.78
N ILE A 417 -17.73 1.92 -12.44
CA ILE A 417 -17.32 3.13 -11.69
C ILE A 417 -15.83 3.40 -11.86
N LEU A 418 -14.99 2.37 -11.73
CA LEU A 418 -13.54 2.51 -11.89
C LEU A 418 -13.17 2.93 -13.32
N LYS A 419 -13.78 2.32 -14.34
CA LYS A 419 -13.58 2.72 -15.75
C LYS A 419 -13.98 4.17 -16.00
N ALA A 420 -15.12 4.63 -15.44
CA ALA A 420 -15.56 6.00 -15.58
C ALA A 420 -14.58 6.97 -14.91
N PHE A 421 -14.11 6.67 -13.70
CA PHE A 421 -13.11 7.45 -12.99
C PHE A 421 -11.79 7.54 -13.78
N ILE A 422 -11.31 6.42 -14.31
CA ILE A 422 -10.09 6.37 -15.13
C ILE A 422 -10.26 7.26 -16.37
N ALA A 423 -11.40 7.13 -17.07
CA ALA A 423 -11.67 7.92 -18.28
C ALA A 423 -11.72 9.43 -17.97
N GLU A 424 -12.35 9.83 -16.86
CA GLU A 424 -12.39 11.23 -16.41
C GLU A 424 -10.98 11.75 -16.15
N LYS A 425 -10.17 11.03 -15.38
CA LYS A 425 -8.79 11.44 -15.05
C LYS A 425 -7.90 11.54 -16.29
N LEU A 426 -8.05 10.64 -17.24
CA LEU A 426 -7.29 10.68 -18.48
C LEU A 426 -7.73 11.84 -19.38
N ASN A 427 -9.01 12.18 -19.39
CA ASN A 427 -9.52 13.36 -20.09
C ASN A 427 -9.00 14.67 -19.48
N GLU A 428 -8.97 14.78 -18.14
CA GLU A 428 -8.38 15.93 -17.44
C GLU A 428 -6.90 16.14 -17.82
N THR A 429 -6.17 15.07 -18.10
CA THR A 429 -4.77 15.15 -18.49
C THR A 429 -4.55 15.44 -19.96
N GLY A 430 -5.61 15.57 -20.77
CA GLY A 430 -5.56 15.76 -22.23
C GLY A 430 -5.07 14.53 -22.98
N ARG A 431 -5.21 13.33 -22.39
CA ARG A 431 -4.84 12.05 -22.98
C ARG A 431 -6.09 11.31 -23.45
N PHE A 432 -6.19 11.11 -24.74
CA PHE A 432 -7.23 10.26 -25.33
C PHE A 432 -6.71 8.82 -25.34
N ILE A 433 -7.27 7.96 -24.50
CA ILE A 433 -7.05 6.50 -24.59
C ILE A 433 -8.26 5.91 -25.30
N ALA A 434 -8.02 5.15 -26.35
CA ALA A 434 -9.07 4.41 -27.03
C ALA A 434 -9.76 3.47 -26.04
N LYS A 435 -11.10 3.33 -26.13
CA LYS A 435 -11.91 2.49 -25.20
C LYS A 435 -11.35 1.07 -25.01
N LYS A 436 -10.64 0.53 -26.01
CA LYS A 436 -9.97 -0.79 -25.95
C LYS A 436 -8.75 -0.84 -25.01
N GLU A 437 -8.11 0.30 -24.74
CA GLU A 437 -6.91 0.38 -23.88
C GLU A 437 -7.26 0.58 -22.39
N LEU A 438 -8.51 1.00 -22.08
CA LEU A 438 -9.00 1.14 -20.71
C LEU A 438 -9.20 -0.21 -19.98
N VAL A 439 -9.22 -1.30 -20.69
CA VAL A 439 -9.39 -2.67 -20.13
C VAL A 439 -8.08 -3.19 -19.53
N TYR A 440 -6.95 -2.51 -19.75
CA TYR A 440 -5.61 -3.01 -19.44
C TYR A 440 -4.74 -1.98 -18.69
N VAL A 441 -5.36 -1.01 -18.03
CA VAL A 441 -4.62 -0.01 -17.23
C VAL A 441 -4.26 -0.55 -15.86
#